data_b3c61c493202a48c2a3d6d2eefef35a6
#
_entry.id   b3c61c493202a48c2a3d6d2eefef35a6
#
_cell.length_a   1.000
_cell.length_b   1.000
_cell.length_c   1.000
_cell.angle_alpha   90.00
_cell.angle_beta   90.00
_cell.angle_gamma   90.00
#
_symmetry.space_group_name_H-M   'P 1'
#
loop_
_entity.id
_entity.type
_entity.pdbx_description
1 polymer ?
#
loop_
_entity_poly.entity_id
_entity_poly.type
_entity_poly.pdbx_seq_one_letter_code
_entity_poly.pdbx_strand_id
1 'polypeptide(L)'
;IFEVLVYGTFASAFIPVFAGLLSKGRNEDGNKMASTLLSLGFIFFGVLSLVLFIFAPFFLQFINLGSGYSPEQMSLMANLMRIIIFGQLIFLIATFFTAVLQSYNHFFIPGIAAALYNLGIIIGILLLSDRIGIYAPAAGVIIGATIFALFQVPLVRLVGFRFKPSLSLDTSGVREVIKLMWPRTLSLLVFQIGTVITVSLISFLPSSGRNYVIYDYAMTLVFAPIVLFGQSIAQAAFPVLSREKDRLDIFRTTFLTSFNQTLYLVVPVSVLFLVLRIPVVRLIFGASQFDWGATVLTGRTLAFLSLSIFASAL
;
A
#
# COMPACT_ATOMS: atom_id res chain seq x y z
N ILE A 1 6.94 5.15 1.69
CA ILE A 1 7.56 5.65 0.44
C ILE A 1 7.47 4.59 -0.66
N PHE A 2 7.93 3.36 -0.43
CA PHE A 2 7.84 2.26 -1.41
C PHE A 2 6.40 1.99 -1.85
N GLU A 3 5.47 1.91 -0.91
CA GLU A 3 4.05 1.67 -1.17
C GLU A 3 3.46 2.73 -2.09
N VAL A 4 3.76 3.99 -1.85
CA VAL A 4 3.29 5.12 -2.66
C VAL A 4 3.82 5.07 -4.09
N LEU A 5 5.13 4.90 -4.23
CA LEU A 5 5.78 4.99 -5.55
C LEU A 5 5.60 3.72 -6.38
N VAL A 6 5.57 2.55 -5.76
CA VAL A 6 5.54 1.28 -6.47
C VAL A 6 4.11 0.78 -6.68
N TYR A 7 3.28 0.74 -5.63
CA TYR A 7 1.92 0.21 -5.75
C TYR A 7 0.93 1.15 -6.41
N GLY A 8 0.92 2.42 -5.98
CA GLY A 8 -0.15 3.33 -6.36
C GLY A 8 0.05 4.01 -7.71
N THR A 9 1.28 4.26 -8.11
CA THR A 9 1.59 5.12 -9.25
C THR A 9 2.17 4.38 -10.45
N PHE A 10 3.07 3.41 -10.22
CA PHE A 10 3.78 2.74 -11.31
C PHE A 10 2.85 1.98 -12.24
N ALA A 11 2.07 1.04 -11.74
CA ALA A 11 1.20 0.20 -12.58
C ALA A 11 0.21 1.03 -13.41
N SER A 12 -0.39 2.06 -12.81
CA SER A 12 -1.37 2.93 -13.48
C SER A 12 -0.78 3.81 -14.58
N ALA A 13 0.51 4.12 -14.51
CA ALA A 13 1.22 4.86 -15.55
C ALA A 13 1.86 3.93 -16.59
N PHE A 14 2.40 2.80 -16.13
CA PHE A 14 3.11 1.83 -16.96
C PHE A 14 2.19 1.06 -17.89
N ILE A 15 1.10 0.48 -17.35
CA ILE A 15 0.21 -0.42 -18.10
C ILE A 15 -0.34 0.22 -19.37
N PRO A 16 -0.90 1.45 -19.38
CA PRO A 16 -1.45 2.04 -20.60
C PRO A 16 -0.39 2.26 -21.68
N VAL A 17 0.80 2.72 -21.30
CA VAL A 17 1.88 3.02 -22.26
C VAL A 17 2.46 1.73 -22.83
N PHE A 18 2.70 0.74 -21.95
CA PHE A 18 3.25 -0.55 -22.38
C PHE A 18 2.25 -1.32 -23.27
N ALA A 19 0.98 -1.42 -22.84
CA ALA A 19 -0.07 -2.05 -23.66
C ALA A 19 -0.29 -1.32 -24.99
N GLY A 20 -0.13 0.02 -25.02
CA GLY A 20 -0.19 0.81 -26.23
C GLY A 20 0.96 0.53 -27.20
N LEU A 21 2.16 0.18 -26.71
CA LEU A 21 3.27 -0.30 -27.57
C LEU A 21 3.00 -1.71 -28.10
N LEU A 22 2.48 -2.61 -27.24
CA LEU A 22 2.14 -3.97 -27.62
C LEU A 22 1.06 -4.01 -28.71
N SER A 23 0.00 -3.21 -28.58
CA SER A 23 -1.10 -3.16 -29.57
C SER A 23 -0.66 -2.67 -30.95
N LYS A 24 0.45 -1.91 -31.02
CA LYS A 24 1.07 -1.46 -32.26
C LYS A 24 2.14 -2.44 -32.82
N GLY A 25 2.26 -3.64 -32.23
CA GLY A 25 3.27 -4.62 -32.62
C GLY A 25 4.71 -4.25 -32.23
N ARG A 26 4.92 -3.19 -31.44
CA ARG A 26 6.26 -2.69 -31.04
C ARG A 26 6.75 -3.38 -29.76
N ASN A 27 6.80 -4.71 -29.77
CA ASN A 27 7.16 -5.52 -28.60
C ASN A 27 8.59 -5.26 -28.11
N GLU A 28 9.55 -5.05 -29.03
CA GLU A 28 10.94 -4.75 -28.68
C GLU A 28 11.06 -3.41 -27.95
N ASP A 29 10.36 -2.39 -28.43
CA ASP A 29 10.34 -1.08 -27.78
C ASP A 29 9.68 -1.17 -26.38
N GLY A 30 8.59 -1.92 -26.27
CA GLY A 30 7.96 -2.22 -24.98
C GLY A 30 8.93 -2.88 -24.00
N ASN A 31 9.61 -3.94 -24.42
CA ASN A 31 10.60 -4.65 -23.60
C ASN A 31 11.78 -3.73 -23.21
N LYS A 32 12.25 -2.88 -24.12
CA LYS A 32 13.31 -1.90 -23.84
C LYS A 32 12.84 -0.85 -22.85
N MET A 33 11.63 -0.31 -23.03
CA MET A 33 11.01 0.65 -22.08
C MET A 33 10.88 0.01 -20.69
N ALA A 34 10.31 -1.19 -20.62
CA ALA A 34 10.13 -1.91 -19.37
C ALA A 34 11.46 -2.19 -18.67
N SER A 35 12.47 -2.65 -19.41
CA SER A 35 13.82 -2.89 -18.87
C SER A 35 14.48 -1.61 -18.35
N THR A 36 14.34 -0.50 -19.09
CA THR A 36 14.86 0.81 -18.66
C THR A 36 14.18 1.28 -17.37
N LEU A 37 12.84 1.21 -17.29
CA LEU A 37 12.10 1.62 -16.09
C LEU A 37 12.41 0.75 -14.87
N LEU A 38 12.58 -0.58 -15.06
CA LEU A 38 13.01 -1.46 -13.99
C LEU A 38 14.43 -1.13 -13.53
N SER A 39 15.36 -0.87 -14.45
CA SER A 39 16.74 -0.51 -14.11
C SER A 39 16.82 0.82 -13.37
N LEU A 40 16.12 1.86 -13.86
CA LEU A 40 16.06 3.17 -13.20
C LEU A 40 15.38 3.07 -11.84
N GLY A 41 14.25 2.35 -11.74
CA GLY A 41 13.56 2.10 -10.49
C GLY A 41 14.43 1.36 -9.48
N PHE A 42 15.12 0.31 -9.90
CA PHE A 42 16.01 -0.47 -9.03
C PHE A 42 17.20 0.35 -8.52
N ILE A 43 17.79 1.20 -9.36
CA ILE A 43 18.87 2.11 -8.95
C ILE A 43 18.33 3.15 -7.99
N PHE A 44 17.24 3.82 -8.33
CA PHE A 44 16.63 4.86 -7.48
C PHE A 44 16.26 4.30 -6.09
N PHE A 45 15.51 3.19 -6.07
CA PHE A 45 15.12 2.56 -4.81
C PHE A 45 16.29 1.89 -4.10
N GLY A 46 17.28 1.39 -4.81
CA GLY A 46 18.51 0.86 -4.25
C GLY A 46 19.30 1.93 -3.48
N VAL A 47 19.50 3.09 -4.10
CA VAL A 47 20.15 4.24 -3.44
C VAL A 47 19.34 4.72 -2.24
N LEU A 48 18.01 4.89 -2.42
CA LEU A 48 17.11 5.27 -1.33
C LEU A 48 17.17 4.27 -0.17
N SER A 49 17.15 2.97 -0.50
CA SER A 49 17.26 1.88 0.48
C SER A 49 18.60 1.91 1.23
N LEU A 50 19.69 2.18 0.53
CA LEU A 50 21.01 2.31 1.14
C LEU A 50 21.06 3.50 2.11
N VAL A 51 20.53 4.65 1.71
CA VAL A 51 20.42 5.83 2.57
C VAL A 51 19.57 5.51 3.81
N LEU A 52 18.39 4.92 3.62
CA LEU A 52 17.53 4.55 4.75
C LEU A 52 18.14 3.47 5.65
N PHE A 53 18.90 2.53 5.09
CA PHE A 53 19.60 1.50 5.85
C PHE A 53 20.70 2.09 6.76
N ILE A 54 21.52 3.00 6.22
CA ILE A 54 22.62 3.63 6.95
C ILE A 54 22.06 4.59 8.01
N PHE A 55 21.11 5.44 7.62
CA PHE A 55 20.56 6.50 8.47
C PHE A 55 19.26 6.10 9.19
N ALA A 56 18.94 4.78 9.30
CA ALA A 56 17.74 4.30 9.95
C ALA A 56 17.49 4.90 11.36
N PRO A 57 18.47 4.96 12.28
CA PRO A 57 18.25 5.58 13.60
C PRO A 57 17.90 7.07 13.51
N PHE A 58 18.54 7.81 12.62
CA PHE A 58 18.28 9.23 12.41
C PHE A 58 16.85 9.48 11.88
N PHE A 59 16.42 8.71 10.87
CA PHE A 59 15.07 8.82 10.36
C PHE A 59 14.00 8.48 11.41
N LEU A 60 14.25 7.46 12.22
CA LEU A 60 13.33 7.10 13.30
C LEU A 60 13.27 8.19 14.38
N GLN A 61 14.38 8.80 14.74
CA GLN A 61 14.41 9.95 15.66
C GLN A 61 13.65 11.15 15.08
N PHE A 62 13.81 11.41 13.77
CA PHE A 62 13.11 12.50 13.09
C PHE A 62 11.59 12.29 13.03
N ILE A 63 11.12 11.03 12.88
CA ILE A 63 9.70 10.71 12.88
C ILE A 63 9.14 10.65 14.30
N ASN A 64 9.90 10.10 15.24
CA ASN A 64 9.48 9.93 16.63
C ASN A 64 10.07 11.04 17.50
N LEU A 65 9.54 12.26 17.37
CA LEU A 65 10.02 13.46 18.07
C LEU A 65 9.73 13.44 19.58
N GLY A 66 8.81 12.61 20.04
CA GLY A 66 8.45 12.47 21.45
C GLY A 66 9.35 11.48 22.20
N SER A 67 9.25 11.48 23.52
CA SER A 67 10.02 10.60 24.43
C SER A 67 9.29 9.28 24.76
N GLY A 68 8.24 8.95 24.06
CA GLY A 68 7.39 7.79 24.40
C GLY A 68 7.93 6.42 23.99
N TYR A 69 9.08 6.37 23.29
CA TYR A 69 9.80 5.14 22.94
C TYR A 69 11.13 5.06 23.71
N SER A 70 11.45 3.87 24.24
CA SER A 70 12.75 3.64 24.87
C SER A 70 13.88 3.53 23.85
N PRO A 71 15.15 3.74 24.24
CA PRO A 71 16.30 3.56 23.35
C PRO A 71 16.38 2.15 22.75
N GLU A 72 15.99 1.12 23.52
CA GLU A 72 15.95 -0.28 23.06
C GLU A 72 14.87 -0.47 21.99
N GLN A 73 13.70 0.14 22.16
CA GLN A 73 12.63 0.12 21.15
C GLN A 73 13.05 0.83 19.87
N MET A 74 13.72 1.96 19.96
CA MET A 74 14.25 2.68 18.80
C MET A 74 15.30 1.87 18.04
N SER A 75 16.22 1.20 18.77
CA SER A 75 17.21 0.30 18.18
C SER A 75 16.56 -0.91 17.49
N LEU A 76 15.55 -1.52 18.12
CA LEU A 76 14.79 -2.61 17.56
C LEU A 76 14.08 -2.19 16.25
N MET A 77 13.41 -1.03 16.27
CA MET A 77 12.74 -0.48 15.07
C MET A 77 13.73 -0.23 13.93
N ALA A 78 14.93 0.30 14.22
CA ALA A 78 15.97 0.50 13.22
C ALA A 78 16.44 -0.83 12.60
N ASN A 79 16.63 -1.86 13.41
CA ASN A 79 17.03 -3.18 12.92
C ASN A 79 15.93 -3.85 12.09
N LEU A 80 14.68 -3.79 12.53
CA LEU A 80 13.53 -4.29 11.75
C LEU A 80 13.38 -3.54 10.43
N MET A 81 13.52 -2.20 10.43
CA MET A 81 13.48 -1.39 9.22
C MET A 81 14.57 -1.82 8.22
N ARG A 82 15.79 -2.10 8.68
CA ARG A 82 16.90 -2.57 7.84
C ARG A 82 16.56 -3.90 7.16
N ILE A 83 15.96 -4.84 7.88
CA ILE A 83 15.55 -6.15 7.32
C ILE A 83 14.44 -5.96 6.29
N ILE A 84 13.41 -5.17 6.61
CA ILE A 84 12.26 -4.95 5.73
C ILE A 84 12.66 -4.26 4.43
N ILE A 85 13.64 -3.36 4.44
CA ILE A 85 14.14 -2.66 3.24
C ILE A 85 14.59 -3.67 2.16
N PHE A 86 15.25 -4.76 2.53
CA PHE A 86 15.64 -5.81 1.55
C PHE A 86 14.42 -6.49 0.95
N GLY A 87 13.41 -6.81 1.76
CA GLY A 87 12.15 -7.35 1.27
C GLY A 87 11.46 -6.41 0.28
N GLN A 88 11.50 -5.10 0.54
CA GLN A 88 10.90 -4.09 -0.35
C GLN A 88 11.60 -3.99 -1.70
N LEU A 89 12.91 -4.18 -1.79
CA LEU A 89 13.63 -4.21 -3.08
C LEU A 89 13.23 -5.43 -3.92
N ILE A 90 13.08 -6.59 -3.30
CA ILE A 90 12.57 -7.79 -3.99
C ILE A 90 11.12 -7.58 -4.42
N PHE A 91 10.32 -6.98 -3.55
CA PHE A 91 8.92 -6.69 -3.79
C PHE A 91 8.72 -5.69 -4.95
N LEU A 92 9.62 -4.73 -5.15
CA LEU A 92 9.67 -3.85 -6.32
C LEU A 92 9.71 -4.67 -7.63
N ILE A 93 10.60 -5.67 -7.70
CA ILE A 93 10.71 -6.54 -8.88
C ILE A 93 9.42 -7.33 -9.09
N ALA A 94 8.83 -7.88 -8.03
CA ALA A 94 7.59 -8.64 -8.09
C ALA A 94 6.42 -7.78 -8.60
N THR A 95 6.31 -6.55 -8.11
CA THR A 95 5.26 -5.60 -8.54
C THR A 95 5.45 -5.17 -9.99
N PHE A 96 6.71 -5.00 -10.42
CA PHE A 96 7.03 -4.74 -11.82
C PHE A 96 6.57 -5.91 -12.72
N PHE A 97 6.84 -7.15 -12.35
CA PHE A 97 6.35 -8.32 -13.08
C PHE A 97 4.83 -8.36 -13.13
N THR A 98 4.16 -8.03 -12.04
CA THR A 98 2.70 -7.86 -12.01
C THR A 98 2.22 -6.88 -13.07
N ALA A 99 2.82 -5.69 -13.16
CA ALA A 99 2.42 -4.68 -14.14
C ALA A 99 2.67 -5.14 -15.59
N VAL A 100 3.80 -5.83 -15.85
CA VAL A 100 4.07 -6.46 -17.15
C VAL A 100 2.99 -7.48 -17.51
N LEU A 101 2.69 -8.42 -16.62
CA LEU A 101 1.70 -9.47 -16.84
C LEU A 101 0.28 -8.91 -17.05
N GLN A 102 -0.10 -7.91 -16.27
CA GLN A 102 -1.39 -7.22 -16.42
C GLN A 102 -1.50 -6.50 -17.77
N SER A 103 -0.40 -5.97 -18.29
CA SER A 103 -0.36 -5.36 -19.63
C SER A 103 -0.59 -6.37 -20.77
N TYR A 104 -0.32 -7.66 -20.52
CA TYR A 104 -0.66 -8.78 -21.40
C TYR A 104 -2.03 -9.42 -21.06
N ASN A 105 -2.86 -8.75 -20.23
CA ASN A 105 -4.16 -9.24 -19.73
C ASN A 105 -4.08 -10.51 -18.86
N HIS A 106 -2.94 -10.79 -18.26
CA HIS A 106 -2.77 -11.89 -17.30
C HIS A 106 -2.95 -11.37 -15.88
N PHE A 107 -4.12 -11.60 -15.27
CA PHE A 107 -4.45 -11.13 -13.92
C PHE A 107 -4.41 -12.25 -12.86
N PHE A 108 -4.62 -13.50 -13.28
CA PHE A 108 -4.77 -14.63 -12.36
C PHE A 108 -3.46 -14.95 -11.62
N ILE A 109 -2.34 -15.07 -12.33
CA ILE A 109 -1.03 -15.36 -11.72
C ILE A 109 -0.57 -14.25 -10.76
N PRO A 110 -0.64 -12.95 -11.13
CA PRO A 110 -0.39 -11.85 -10.18
C PRO A 110 -1.29 -11.90 -8.93
N GLY A 111 -2.56 -12.25 -9.08
CA GLY A 111 -3.49 -12.37 -7.95
C GLY A 111 -3.10 -13.47 -6.97
N ILE A 112 -2.78 -14.67 -7.46
CA ILE A 112 -2.27 -15.77 -6.63
C ILE A 112 -0.93 -15.40 -5.99
N ALA A 113 -0.02 -14.79 -6.75
CA ALA A 113 1.28 -14.40 -6.26
C ALA A 113 1.19 -13.44 -5.06
N ALA A 114 0.23 -12.51 -5.08
CA ALA A 114 -0.04 -11.61 -3.95
C ALA A 114 -0.52 -12.38 -2.69
N ALA A 115 -1.32 -13.43 -2.86
CA ALA A 115 -1.71 -14.30 -1.74
C ALA A 115 -0.50 -15.09 -1.20
N LEU A 116 0.38 -15.57 -2.08
CA LEU A 116 1.61 -16.26 -1.71
C LEU A 116 2.59 -15.36 -0.95
N TYR A 117 2.59 -14.06 -1.21
CA TYR A 117 3.36 -13.10 -0.41
C TYR A 117 2.97 -13.16 1.08
N ASN A 118 1.66 -13.11 1.38
CA ASN A 118 1.18 -13.22 2.75
C ASN A 118 1.46 -14.61 3.34
N LEU A 119 1.31 -15.67 2.55
CA LEU A 119 1.68 -17.03 2.97
C LEU A 119 3.16 -17.12 3.34
N GLY A 120 4.04 -16.48 2.58
CA GLY A 120 5.48 -16.42 2.89
C GLY A 120 5.77 -15.71 4.22
N ILE A 121 5.03 -14.66 4.57
CA ILE A 121 5.13 -14.01 5.88
C ILE A 121 4.70 -14.98 6.99
N ILE A 122 3.58 -15.67 6.82
CA ILE A 122 3.07 -16.67 7.78
C ILE A 122 4.09 -17.78 7.98
N ILE A 123 4.64 -18.34 6.89
CA ILE A 123 5.69 -19.37 6.95
C ILE A 123 6.91 -18.84 7.71
N GLY A 124 7.35 -17.62 7.42
CA GLY A 124 8.46 -16.99 8.14
C GLY A 124 8.21 -16.91 9.65
N ILE A 125 7.01 -16.50 10.06
CA ILE A 125 6.62 -16.46 11.48
C ILE A 125 6.64 -17.87 12.08
N LEU A 126 5.97 -18.84 11.46
CA LEU A 126 5.84 -20.19 12.01
C LEU A 126 7.17 -20.93 12.13
N LEU A 127 8.08 -20.74 11.18
CA LEU A 127 9.35 -21.45 11.16
C LEU A 127 10.48 -20.75 11.92
N LEU A 128 10.40 -19.43 12.08
CA LEU A 128 11.54 -18.65 12.58
C LEU A 128 11.27 -18.00 13.95
N SER A 129 10.00 -17.95 14.45
CA SER A 129 9.70 -17.25 15.71
C SER A 129 10.45 -17.83 16.91
N ASP A 130 10.62 -19.14 16.98
CA ASP A 130 11.34 -19.79 18.07
C ASP A 130 12.85 -19.48 18.07
N ARG A 131 13.40 -19.10 16.90
CA ARG A 131 14.85 -18.86 16.73
C ARG A 131 15.22 -17.39 16.81
N ILE A 132 14.43 -16.52 16.16
CA ILE A 132 14.75 -15.10 16.02
C ILE A 132 13.67 -14.17 16.59
N GLY A 133 12.64 -14.72 17.26
CA GLY A 133 11.62 -13.95 17.97
C GLY A 133 10.95 -12.91 17.08
N ILE A 134 10.94 -11.66 17.53
CA ILE A 134 10.27 -10.53 16.87
C ILE A 134 10.79 -10.20 15.46
N TYR A 135 11.96 -10.72 15.07
CA TYR A 135 12.50 -10.56 13.72
C TYR A 135 11.86 -11.52 12.70
N ALA A 136 11.14 -12.56 13.16
CA ALA A 136 10.55 -13.57 12.28
C ALA A 136 9.54 -12.98 11.26
N PRO A 137 8.63 -12.07 11.63
CA PRO A 137 7.76 -11.41 10.65
C PRO A 137 8.55 -10.62 9.59
N ALA A 138 9.60 -9.91 9.98
CA ALA A 138 10.42 -9.14 9.06
C ALA A 138 11.20 -10.05 8.08
N ALA A 139 11.73 -11.18 8.55
CA ALA A 139 12.31 -12.21 7.70
C ALA A 139 11.24 -12.84 6.78
N GLY A 140 10.02 -13.04 7.29
CA GLY A 140 8.87 -13.51 6.52
C GLY A 140 8.51 -12.60 5.35
N VAL A 141 8.67 -11.28 5.49
CA VAL A 141 8.51 -10.32 4.39
C VAL A 141 9.48 -10.61 3.25
N ILE A 142 10.74 -10.92 3.55
CA ILE A 142 11.75 -11.28 2.53
C ILE A 142 11.35 -12.58 1.82
N ILE A 143 10.95 -13.61 2.60
CA ILE A 143 10.48 -14.89 2.07
C ILE A 143 9.26 -14.67 1.16
N GLY A 144 8.26 -13.94 1.64
CA GLY A 144 7.04 -13.63 0.90
C GLY A 144 7.32 -12.86 -0.39
N ALA A 145 8.14 -11.81 -0.33
CA ALA A 145 8.53 -11.04 -1.52
C ALA A 145 9.28 -11.90 -2.55
N THR A 146 10.13 -12.82 -2.08
CA THR A 146 10.86 -13.75 -2.94
C THR A 146 9.91 -14.73 -3.63
N ILE A 147 8.98 -15.34 -2.87
CA ILE A 147 7.97 -16.23 -3.44
C ILE A 147 7.10 -15.46 -4.45
N PHE A 148 6.66 -14.24 -4.10
CA PHE A 148 5.86 -13.39 -4.97
C PHE A 148 6.57 -13.11 -6.30
N ALA A 149 7.85 -12.76 -6.26
CA ALA A 149 8.64 -12.52 -7.48
C ALA A 149 8.83 -13.81 -8.29
N LEU A 150 9.30 -14.87 -7.66
CA LEU A 150 9.66 -16.13 -8.34
C LEU A 150 8.46 -16.82 -8.97
N PHE A 151 7.29 -16.77 -8.32
CA PHE A 151 6.07 -17.38 -8.85
C PHE A 151 5.62 -16.77 -10.19
N GLN A 152 5.95 -15.51 -10.45
CA GLN A 152 5.60 -14.81 -11.68
C GLN A 152 6.63 -15.05 -12.83
N VAL A 153 7.87 -15.40 -12.49
CA VAL A 153 8.97 -15.55 -13.50
C VAL A 153 8.61 -16.47 -14.68
N PRO A 154 8.01 -17.66 -14.48
CA PRO A 154 7.69 -18.54 -15.60
C PRO A 154 6.78 -17.85 -16.64
N LEU A 155 5.71 -17.18 -16.17
CA LEU A 155 4.77 -16.52 -17.04
C LEU A 155 5.37 -15.25 -17.68
N VAL A 156 6.17 -14.50 -16.94
CA VAL A 156 6.89 -13.33 -17.47
C VAL A 156 7.80 -13.71 -18.64
N ARG A 157 8.47 -14.88 -18.54
CA ARG A 157 9.28 -15.42 -19.64
C ARG A 157 8.41 -15.90 -20.80
N LEU A 158 7.27 -16.53 -20.51
CA LEU A 158 6.35 -17.05 -21.53
C LEU A 158 5.74 -15.94 -22.39
N VAL A 159 5.39 -14.79 -21.80
CA VAL A 159 4.89 -13.61 -22.53
C VAL A 159 5.99 -12.90 -23.33
N GLY A 160 7.23 -13.39 -23.29
CA GLY A 160 8.34 -12.89 -24.09
C GLY A 160 9.07 -11.68 -23.51
N PHE A 161 8.80 -11.32 -22.25
CA PHE A 161 9.57 -10.27 -21.59
C PHE A 161 11.00 -10.76 -21.31
N ARG A 162 11.98 -10.02 -21.81
CA ARG A 162 13.41 -10.27 -21.61
C ARG A 162 14.04 -9.02 -21.03
N PHE A 163 14.46 -9.09 -19.78
CA PHE A 163 15.16 -8.00 -19.14
C PHE A 163 16.53 -7.76 -19.79
N LYS A 164 16.75 -6.55 -20.29
CA LYS A 164 18.04 -6.07 -20.78
C LYS A 164 18.34 -4.74 -20.09
N PRO A 165 19.28 -4.69 -19.12
CA PRO A 165 19.59 -3.47 -18.40
C PRO A 165 19.85 -2.29 -19.33
N SER A 166 19.14 -1.19 -19.09
CA SER A 166 19.27 0.04 -19.88
C SER A 166 18.95 1.24 -19.00
N LEU A 167 19.62 2.36 -19.21
CA LEU A 167 19.41 3.62 -18.48
C LEU A 167 19.02 4.77 -19.42
N SER A 168 18.71 4.48 -20.68
CA SER A 168 18.41 5.49 -21.70
C SER A 168 17.01 6.10 -21.47
N LEU A 169 16.97 7.34 -21.00
CA LEU A 169 15.72 8.12 -20.86
C LEU A 169 15.07 8.46 -22.21
N ASP A 170 15.80 8.33 -23.32
CA ASP A 170 15.28 8.57 -24.68
C ASP A 170 14.53 7.36 -25.24
N THR A 171 14.49 6.24 -24.51
CA THR A 171 13.68 5.08 -24.88
C THR A 171 12.20 5.47 -24.95
N SER A 172 11.57 5.11 -26.09
CA SER A 172 10.14 5.39 -26.33
C SER A 172 9.26 4.96 -25.15
N GLY A 173 8.41 5.87 -24.69
CA GLY A 173 7.48 5.64 -23.58
C GLY A 173 8.04 5.87 -22.17
N VAL A 174 9.36 5.88 -21.96
CA VAL A 174 9.95 6.06 -20.61
C VAL A 174 9.58 7.44 -20.04
N ARG A 175 9.79 8.51 -20.78
CA ARG A 175 9.44 9.88 -20.34
C ARG A 175 7.94 10.04 -20.10
N GLU A 176 7.12 9.37 -20.91
CA GLU A 176 5.66 9.39 -20.77
C GLU A 176 5.22 8.74 -19.45
N VAL A 177 5.73 7.56 -19.13
CA VAL A 177 5.45 6.88 -17.85
C VAL A 177 5.87 7.76 -16.67
N ILE A 178 7.09 8.31 -16.69
CA ILE A 178 7.58 9.18 -15.61
C ILE A 178 6.68 10.42 -15.45
N LYS A 179 6.26 11.04 -16.56
CA LYS A 179 5.36 12.20 -16.56
C LYS A 179 3.99 11.87 -15.98
N LEU A 180 3.46 10.70 -16.28
CA LEU A 180 2.17 10.22 -15.72
C LEU A 180 2.27 9.85 -14.23
N MET A 181 3.42 9.34 -13.79
CA MET A 181 3.65 9.00 -12.39
C MET A 181 3.71 10.23 -11.48
N TRP A 182 4.34 11.32 -11.92
CA TRP A 182 4.70 12.44 -11.07
C TRP A 182 3.51 13.08 -10.32
N PRO A 183 2.39 13.50 -10.98
CA PRO A 183 1.26 14.12 -10.27
C PRO A 183 0.63 13.18 -9.23
N ARG A 184 0.51 11.90 -9.57
CA ARG A 184 -0.07 10.89 -8.69
C ARG A 184 0.83 10.59 -7.49
N THR A 185 2.14 10.56 -7.71
CA THR A 185 3.13 10.42 -6.63
C THR A 185 2.99 11.56 -5.62
N LEU A 186 2.85 12.81 -6.09
CA LEU A 186 2.66 13.96 -5.22
C LEU A 186 1.39 13.83 -4.37
N SER A 187 0.27 13.44 -4.97
CA SER A 187 -0.99 13.22 -4.22
C SER A 187 -0.86 12.19 -3.13
N LEU A 188 -0.20 11.07 -3.41
CA LEU A 188 0.03 10.01 -2.42
C LEU A 188 1.05 10.41 -1.35
N LEU A 189 2.05 11.23 -1.71
CA LEU A 189 3.00 11.76 -0.72
C LEU A 189 2.33 12.66 0.31
N VAL A 190 1.36 13.50 -0.10
CA VAL A 190 0.58 14.34 0.84
C VAL A 190 -0.14 13.46 1.86
N PHE A 191 -0.79 12.37 1.41
CA PHE A 191 -1.42 11.42 2.32
C PHE A 191 -0.42 10.76 3.27
N GLN A 192 0.75 10.38 2.77
CA GLN A 192 1.80 9.77 3.58
C GLN A 192 2.39 10.73 4.64
N ILE A 193 2.49 12.02 4.32
CA ILE A 193 2.89 13.05 5.30
C ILE A 193 1.90 13.07 6.47
N GLY A 194 0.59 12.98 6.21
CA GLY A 194 -0.41 12.86 7.27
C GLY A 194 -0.17 11.68 8.21
N THR A 195 0.17 10.52 7.65
CA THR A 195 0.54 9.33 8.45
C THR A 195 1.78 9.58 9.30
N VAL A 196 2.84 10.17 8.73
CA VAL A 196 4.07 10.51 9.46
C VAL A 196 3.78 11.48 10.60
N ILE A 197 2.98 12.53 10.37
CA ILE A 197 2.57 13.47 11.41
C ILE A 197 1.83 12.75 12.54
N THR A 198 0.90 11.86 12.20
CA THR A 198 0.14 11.10 13.20
C THR A 198 1.06 10.21 14.05
N VAL A 199 1.98 9.48 13.43
CA VAL A 199 2.97 8.67 14.16
C VAL A 199 3.83 9.55 15.08
N SER A 200 4.26 10.70 14.57
CA SER A 200 5.04 11.68 15.34
C SER A 200 4.27 12.22 16.55
N LEU A 201 2.98 12.54 16.38
CA LEU A 201 2.13 12.98 17.50
C LEU A 201 1.93 11.87 18.54
N ILE A 202 1.74 10.62 18.12
CA ILE A 202 1.62 9.48 19.01
C ILE A 202 2.89 9.28 19.83
N SER A 203 4.07 9.60 19.29
CA SER A 203 5.35 9.46 19.97
C SER A 203 5.49 10.34 21.25
N PHE A 204 4.64 11.37 21.41
CA PHE A 204 4.57 12.18 22.63
C PHE A 204 3.73 11.55 23.75
N LEU A 205 2.96 10.50 23.45
CA LEU A 205 2.13 9.83 24.43
C LEU A 205 2.93 8.78 25.22
N PRO A 206 2.64 8.57 26.51
CA PRO A 206 3.21 7.45 27.25
C PRO A 206 2.90 6.12 26.56
N SER A 207 3.85 5.19 26.56
CA SER A 207 3.68 3.88 25.88
C SER A 207 3.29 4.00 24.40
N SER A 208 4.00 4.82 23.66
CA SER A 208 3.73 5.17 22.25
C SER A 208 3.49 3.95 21.36
N GLY A 209 4.27 2.87 21.53
CA GLY A 209 4.08 1.64 20.77
C GLY A 209 2.71 1.02 20.95
N ARG A 210 2.19 0.95 22.20
CA ARG A 210 0.84 0.48 22.47
C ARG A 210 -0.22 1.41 21.88
N ASN A 211 -0.05 2.71 22.04
CA ASN A 211 -0.98 3.70 21.50
C ASN A 211 -1.02 3.69 19.97
N TYR A 212 0.12 3.44 19.32
CA TYR A 212 0.16 3.28 17.87
C TYR A 212 -0.65 2.05 17.42
N VAL A 213 -0.50 0.90 18.07
CA VAL A 213 -1.27 -0.31 17.75
C VAL A 213 -2.77 -0.09 17.96
N ILE A 214 -3.16 0.59 19.05
CA ILE A 214 -4.56 0.96 19.33
C ILE A 214 -5.13 1.84 18.20
N TYR A 215 -4.36 2.84 17.77
CA TYR A 215 -4.74 3.72 16.66
C TYR A 215 -4.86 2.94 15.34
N ASP A 216 -3.89 2.12 15.02
CA ASP A 216 -3.83 1.32 13.78
C ASP A 216 -5.02 0.34 13.67
N TYR A 217 -5.36 -0.33 14.76
CA TYR A 217 -6.55 -1.19 14.82
C TYR A 217 -7.85 -0.42 14.63
N ALA A 218 -7.97 0.75 15.26
CA ALA A 218 -9.15 1.61 15.07
C ALA A 218 -9.24 2.12 13.62
N MET A 219 -8.11 2.53 13.01
CA MET A 219 -8.05 2.94 11.61
C MET A 219 -8.40 1.81 10.64
N THR A 220 -7.94 0.58 10.90
CA THR A 220 -8.30 -0.60 10.09
C THR A 220 -9.81 -0.81 10.05
N LEU A 221 -10.50 -0.65 11.19
CA LEU A 221 -11.96 -0.73 11.25
C LEU A 221 -12.63 0.40 10.47
N VAL A 222 -12.13 1.62 10.59
CA VAL A 222 -12.65 2.79 9.87
C VAL A 222 -12.49 2.66 8.36
N PHE A 223 -11.37 2.11 7.89
CA PHE A 223 -11.13 1.92 6.47
C PHE A 223 -12.06 0.87 5.82
N ALA A 224 -12.51 -0.13 6.57
CA ALA A 224 -13.36 -1.19 6.03
C ALA A 224 -14.65 -0.65 5.36
N PRO A 225 -15.52 0.15 6.00
CA PRO A 225 -16.70 0.70 5.34
C PRO A 225 -16.38 1.72 4.24
N ILE A 226 -15.27 2.48 4.35
CA ILE A 226 -14.83 3.42 3.31
C ILE A 226 -14.53 2.65 2.02
N VAL A 227 -13.76 1.56 2.11
CA VAL A 227 -13.41 0.72 0.94
C VAL A 227 -14.62 -0.02 0.42
N LEU A 228 -15.40 -0.66 1.30
CA LEU A 228 -16.54 -1.48 0.89
C LEU A 228 -17.65 -0.68 0.22
N PHE A 229 -17.95 0.50 0.71
CA PHE A 229 -19.06 1.32 0.20
C PHE A 229 -18.58 2.51 -0.62
N GLY A 230 -17.71 3.35 -0.07
CA GLY A 230 -17.26 4.57 -0.73
C GLY A 230 -16.50 4.27 -2.03
N GLN A 231 -15.42 3.50 -1.95
CA GLN A 231 -14.62 3.19 -3.13
C GLN A 231 -15.35 2.31 -4.15
N SER A 232 -16.18 1.35 -3.71
CA SER A 232 -16.93 0.49 -4.61
C SER A 232 -17.95 1.27 -5.44
N ILE A 233 -18.70 2.19 -4.80
CA ILE A 233 -19.68 3.04 -5.48
C ILE A 233 -18.94 4.03 -6.40
N ALA A 234 -17.86 4.64 -5.93
CA ALA A 234 -17.05 5.56 -6.75
C ALA A 234 -16.49 4.87 -8.00
N GLN A 235 -15.95 3.64 -7.88
CA GLN A 235 -15.45 2.88 -9.02
C GLN A 235 -16.54 2.52 -10.02
N ALA A 236 -17.76 2.22 -9.56
CA ALA A 236 -18.89 1.93 -10.43
C ALA A 236 -19.42 3.19 -11.14
N ALA A 237 -19.47 4.33 -10.45
CA ALA A 237 -19.98 5.59 -10.99
C ALA A 237 -18.99 6.29 -11.94
N PHE A 238 -17.69 6.16 -11.69
CA PHE A 238 -16.65 6.91 -12.41
C PHE A 238 -16.69 6.75 -13.94
N PRO A 239 -16.86 5.54 -14.52
CA PRO A 239 -16.94 5.37 -15.98
C PRO A 239 -18.13 6.10 -16.59
N VAL A 240 -19.28 6.09 -15.90
CA VAL A 240 -20.49 6.79 -16.36
C VAL A 240 -20.29 8.30 -16.29
N LEU A 241 -19.82 8.81 -15.16
CA LEU A 241 -19.53 10.24 -15.00
C LEU A 241 -18.51 10.75 -16.04
N SER A 242 -17.50 9.95 -16.34
CA SER A 242 -16.47 10.30 -17.32
C SER A 242 -17.01 10.35 -18.75
N ARG A 243 -17.98 9.48 -19.11
CA ARG A 243 -18.62 9.46 -20.44
C ARG A 243 -19.60 10.62 -20.61
N GLU A 244 -20.33 10.92 -19.57
CA GLU A 244 -21.43 11.90 -19.60
C GLU A 244 -21.01 13.31 -19.13
N LYS A 245 -19.71 13.60 -19.11
CA LYS A 245 -19.14 14.87 -18.61
C LYS A 245 -19.74 16.10 -19.29
N ASP A 246 -20.15 15.99 -20.59
CA ASP A 246 -20.71 17.08 -21.39
C ASP A 246 -22.26 17.13 -21.31
N ARG A 247 -22.91 16.15 -20.65
CA ARG A 247 -24.34 16.08 -20.40
C ARG A 247 -24.65 16.33 -18.93
N LEU A 248 -24.73 17.60 -18.57
CA LEU A 248 -24.81 18.05 -17.17
C LEU A 248 -25.99 17.41 -16.39
N ASP A 249 -27.13 17.15 -17.03
CA ASP A 249 -28.29 16.57 -16.36
C ASP A 249 -28.02 15.12 -15.94
N ILE A 250 -27.45 14.31 -16.84
CA ILE A 250 -27.12 12.91 -16.59
C ILE A 250 -25.97 12.84 -15.59
N PHE A 251 -24.94 13.67 -15.77
CA PHE A 251 -23.80 13.78 -14.85
C PHE A 251 -24.29 14.09 -13.44
N ARG A 252 -25.10 15.14 -13.28
CA ARG A 252 -25.66 15.56 -11.99
C ARG A 252 -26.49 14.46 -11.34
N THR A 253 -27.36 13.80 -12.10
CA THR A 253 -28.22 12.71 -11.59
C THR A 253 -27.38 11.54 -11.14
N THR A 254 -26.41 11.10 -11.94
CA THR A 254 -25.49 9.99 -11.57
C THR A 254 -24.66 10.35 -10.34
N PHE A 255 -24.11 11.57 -10.29
CA PHE A 255 -23.33 12.04 -9.14
C PHE A 255 -24.16 12.05 -7.86
N LEU A 256 -25.34 12.69 -7.87
CA LEU A 256 -26.22 12.76 -6.70
C LEU A 256 -26.73 11.39 -6.25
N THR A 257 -27.03 10.50 -7.20
CA THR A 257 -27.44 9.13 -6.88
C THR A 257 -26.30 8.39 -6.15
N SER A 258 -25.09 8.42 -6.70
CA SER A 258 -23.92 7.77 -6.10
C SER A 258 -23.58 8.38 -4.74
N PHE A 259 -23.64 9.71 -4.62
CA PHE A 259 -23.42 10.43 -3.38
C PHE A 259 -24.42 10.02 -2.28
N ASN A 260 -25.72 10.01 -2.62
CA ASN A 260 -26.76 9.62 -1.69
C ASN A 260 -26.69 8.14 -1.31
N GLN A 261 -26.35 7.24 -2.25
CA GLN A 261 -26.13 5.83 -1.97
C GLN A 261 -24.97 5.62 -1.02
N THR A 262 -23.85 6.35 -1.22
CA THR A 262 -22.70 6.31 -0.30
C THR A 262 -23.09 6.76 1.09
N LEU A 263 -23.77 7.90 1.22
CA LEU A 263 -24.25 8.39 2.51
C LEU A 263 -25.22 7.43 3.18
N TYR A 264 -26.17 6.87 2.44
CA TYR A 264 -27.17 5.93 2.96
C TYR A 264 -26.53 4.69 3.60
N LEU A 265 -25.42 4.21 3.05
CA LEU A 265 -24.70 3.05 3.59
C LEU A 265 -23.70 3.44 4.69
N VAL A 266 -22.95 4.52 4.48
CA VAL A 266 -21.82 4.88 5.34
C VAL A 266 -22.27 5.55 6.65
N VAL A 267 -23.29 6.40 6.61
CA VAL A 267 -23.75 7.10 7.84
C VAL A 267 -24.29 6.14 8.90
N PRO A 268 -25.15 5.15 8.58
CA PRO A 268 -25.57 4.16 9.58
C PRO A 268 -24.40 3.37 10.16
N VAL A 269 -23.40 2.99 9.33
CA VAL A 269 -22.21 2.28 9.82
C VAL A 269 -21.35 3.17 10.72
N SER A 270 -21.21 4.45 10.39
CA SER A 270 -20.50 5.41 11.25
C SER A 270 -21.17 5.52 12.64
N VAL A 271 -22.50 5.62 12.66
CA VAL A 271 -23.28 5.64 13.91
C VAL A 271 -23.16 4.31 14.66
N LEU A 272 -23.21 3.19 13.95
CA LEU A 272 -23.05 1.86 14.54
C LEU A 272 -21.67 1.72 15.20
N PHE A 273 -20.60 2.17 14.54
CA PHE A 273 -19.25 2.14 15.12
C PHE A 273 -19.11 3.09 16.31
N LEU A 274 -19.78 4.23 16.29
CA LEU A 274 -19.81 5.15 17.43
C LEU A 274 -20.48 4.52 18.64
N VAL A 275 -21.66 3.91 18.47
CA VAL A 275 -22.48 3.34 19.56
C VAL A 275 -21.92 1.99 20.02
N LEU A 276 -21.64 1.09 19.07
CA LEU A 276 -21.18 -0.27 19.36
C LEU A 276 -19.65 -0.43 19.33
N ARG A 277 -18.92 0.67 19.54
CA ARG A 277 -17.44 0.69 19.50
C ARG A 277 -16.75 -0.41 20.31
N ILE A 278 -17.23 -0.68 21.54
CA ILE A 278 -16.64 -1.72 22.40
C ILE A 278 -16.98 -3.12 21.90
N PRO A 279 -18.26 -3.49 21.66
CA PRO A 279 -18.61 -4.79 21.05
C PRO A 279 -17.91 -5.07 19.73
N VAL A 280 -17.84 -4.08 18.82
CA VAL A 280 -17.18 -4.25 17.51
C VAL A 280 -15.71 -4.57 17.67
N VAL A 281 -14.98 -3.77 18.46
CA VAL A 281 -13.56 -4.01 18.74
C VAL A 281 -13.36 -5.38 19.41
N ARG A 282 -14.21 -5.73 20.38
CA ARG A 282 -14.11 -7.01 21.08
C ARG A 282 -14.40 -8.21 20.19
N LEU A 283 -15.35 -8.08 19.28
CA LEU A 283 -15.71 -9.15 18.33
C LEU A 283 -14.57 -9.43 17.35
N ILE A 284 -13.89 -8.38 16.87
CA ILE A 284 -12.89 -8.52 15.80
C ILE A 284 -11.49 -8.82 16.36
N PHE A 285 -11.10 -8.13 17.42
CA PHE A 285 -9.74 -8.23 18.00
C PHE A 285 -9.68 -8.92 19.36
N GLY A 286 -10.80 -9.37 19.91
CA GLY A 286 -10.93 -9.86 21.27
C GLY A 286 -10.32 -11.25 21.55
N ALA A 287 -9.13 -11.55 20.99
CA ALA A 287 -8.35 -12.73 21.34
C ALA A 287 -7.75 -12.61 22.76
N SER A 288 -7.22 -13.72 23.30
CA SER A 288 -6.68 -13.83 24.65
C SER A 288 -5.57 -12.81 24.96
N GLN A 289 -4.80 -12.43 23.96
CA GLN A 289 -3.70 -11.46 24.09
C GLN A 289 -4.15 -9.99 24.05
N PHE A 290 -5.42 -9.72 23.70
CA PHE A 290 -5.98 -8.37 23.62
C PHE A 290 -6.77 -8.04 24.89
N ASP A 291 -6.12 -7.34 25.82
CA ASP A 291 -6.67 -7.03 27.14
C ASP A 291 -7.92 -6.10 27.08
N TRP A 292 -8.66 -6.03 28.17
CA TRP A 292 -9.84 -5.16 28.29
C TRP A 292 -9.48 -3.67 28.15
N GLY A 293 -8.32 -3.27 28.71
CA GLY A 293 -7.83 -1.90 28.61
C GLY A 293 -7.56 -1.48 27.15
N ALA A 294 -6.93 -2.37 26.36
CA ALA A 294 -6.74 -2.17 24.92
C ALA A 294 -8.09 -2.09 24.19
N THR A 295 -9.05 -2.97 24.52
CA THR A 295 -10.41 -2.94 23.94
C THR A 295 -11.09 -1.57 24.16
N VAL A 296 -11.05 -1.05 25.39
CA VAL A 296 -11.68 0.24 25.73
C VAL A 296 -10.98 1.40 25.03
N LEU A 297 -9.65 1.42 25.01
CA LEU A 297 -8.89 2.48 24.35
C LEU A 297 -9.09 2.47 22.82
N THR A 298 -9.03 1.30 22.20
CA THR A 298 -9.33 1.16 20.76
C THR A 298 -10.77 1.57 20.45
N GLY A 299 -11.73 1.19 21.28
CA GLY A 299 -13.12 1.60 21.14
C GLY A 299 -13.30 3.11 21.26
N ARG A 300 -12.62 3.78 22.19
CA ARG A 300 -12.64 5.26 22.30
C ARG A 300 -12.05 5.90 21.03
N THR A 301 -10.90 5.43 20.57
CA THR A 301 -10.28 5.91 19.34
C THR A 301 -11.18 5.69 18.13
N LEU A 302 -11.82 4.51 18.03
CA LEU A 302 -12.80 4.20 16.98
C LEU A 302 -13.98 5.17 17.01
N ALA A 303 -14.49 5.53 18.19
CA ALA A 303 -15.59 6.47 18.30
C ALA A 303 -15.27 7.85 17.70
N PHE A 304 -14.08 8.39 17.98
CA PHE A 304 -13.64 9.66 17.37
C PHE A 304 -13.42 9.52 15.86
N LEU A 305 -12.76 8.46 15.42
CA LEU A 305 -12.48 8.23 14.01
C LEU A 305 -13.75 7.92 13.20
N SER A 306 -14.77 7.29 13.83
CA SER A 306 -16.04 6.99 13.15
C SER A 306 -16.78 8.24 12.67
N LEU A 307 -16.56 9.39 13.33
CA LEU A 307 -17.13 10.67 12.89
C LEU A 307 -16.56 11.15 11.54
N SER A 308 -15.39 10.65 11.14
CA SER A 308 -14.77 11.02 9.86
C SER A 308 -15.11 10.04 8.70
N ILE A 309 -15.73 8.88 9.00
CA ILE A 309 -15.97 7.85 7.98
C ILE A 309 -16.79 8.39 6.82
N PHE A 310 -17.90 9.09 7.10
CA PHE A 310 -18.77 9.62 6.05
C PHE A 310 -18.05 10.66 5.18
N ALA A 311 -17.22 11.51 5.77
CA ALA A 311 -16.46 12.52 5.03
C ALA A 311 -15.32 11.90 4.21
N SER A 312 -14.73 10.80 4.69
CA SER A 312 -13.65 10.09 4.01
C SER A 312 -14.14 9.15 2.91
N ALA A 313 -15.42 8.77 2.94
CA ALA A 313 -16.04 7.90 1.94
C ALA A 313 -16.58 8.65 0.71
N LEU A 314 -16.73 9.97 0.79
CA LEU A 314 -17.18 10.87 -0.27
C LEU A 314 -16.04 11.41 -1.09
#